data_a945d7f85d6122bee54128a8002acfac
#
_entry.id   a945d7f85d6122bee54128a8002acfac
#
_cell.length_a   1.000
_cell.length_b   1.000
_cell.length_c   1.000
_cell.angle_alpha   90.00
_cell.angle_beta   90.00
_cell.angle_gamma   90.00
#
_symmetry.space_group_name_H-M   'P 1'
#
loop_
_entity.id
_entity.type
_entity.pdbx_description
1 polymer ?
#
loop_
_entity_poly.entity_id
_entity_poly.type
_entity_poly.pdbx_seq_one_letter_code
_entity_poly.pdbx_strand_id
1 'polypeptide(L)'
;LGLVGSEMCIRDRNKAIDKGAFLISTPEVTNIISLDRQKLKRSVFLEKDDPFLIEFTKIAKKKSVWILLGSIVIKDNKNKLYNRSYLINSKGNIQCKYDKIHMFDVKISKKESYKESKIFKPGKKVVVTNTPWGKIGLSICYDLRFPELYRKQVMMGAKLITIPSAFTTTTGKAHWHNLVKTRAIENGSYVLAPAQYGKNSLKRHTYGHSLIVSPWGEILAEKKAGKGIIMASLDFKELHKIRANMPSFRTQILK
;
A
#
# COMPACT_ATOMS: atom_id res chain seq x y z
N LEU A 1 -18.33 5.46 -19.05
CA LEU A 1 -17.60 5.61 -17.78
C LEU A 1 -16.15 5.22 -18.03
N GLY A 2 -15.32 6.24 -18.36
CA GLY A 2 -13.92 6.02 -18.72
C GLY A 2 -13.12 5.50 -17.52
N LEU A 3 -12.60 4.31 -17.64
CA LEU A 3 -11.63 3.68 -16.75
C LEU A 3 -10.22 4.29 -16.97
N VAL A 4 -10.10 5.61 -16.90
CA VAL A 4 -8.83 6.34 -17.17
C VAL A 4 -7.70 5.91 -16.23
N GLY A 5 -8.05 5.44 -15.02
CA GLY A 5 -7.06 4.88 -14.06
C GLY A 5 -6.63 3.43 -14.39
N SER A 6 -7.49 2.62 -15.00
CA SER A 6 -7.22 1.20 -15.23
C SER A 6 -6.24 0.96 -16.39
N GLU A 7 -6.39 1.63 -17.52
CA GLU A 7 -5.51 1.47 -18.68
C GLU A 7 -4.06 1.84 -18.36
N MET A 8 -3.89 2.87 -17.51
CA MET A 8 -2.57 3.32 -17.08
C MET A 8 -1.89 2.33 -16.15
N CYS A 9 -2.65 1.77 -15.18
CA CYS A 9 -2.15 0.70 -14.31
C CYS A 9 -1.81 -0.56 -15.11
N ILE A 10 -2.57 -0.85 -16.19
CA ILE A 10 -2.34 -1.99 -17.08
C ILE A 10 -1.02 -1.83 -17.86
N ARG A 11 -0.78 -0.68 -18.46
CA ARG A 11 0.43 -0.41 -19.25
C ARG A 11 1.70 -0.42 -18.38
N ASP A 12 1.66 0.27 -17.25
CA ASP A 12 2.82 0.37 -16.36
C ASP A 12 3.13 -0.99 -15.72
N ARG A 13 2.11 -1.76 -15.39
CA ARG A 13 2.24 -3.14 -14.92
C ARG A 13 2.91 -4.04 -15.96
N ASN A 14 2.46 -4.03 -17.21
CA ASN A 14 3.08 -4.83 -18.27
C ASN A 14 4.56 -4.48 -18.43
N LYS A 15 4.93 -3.19 -18.41
CA LYS A 15 6.32 -2.74 -18.40
C LYS A 15 7.14 -3.31 -17.24
N ALA A 16 6.55 -3.40 -16.05
CA ALA A 16 7.23 -4.00 -14.89
C ALA A 16 7.45 -5.50 -15.09
N ILE A 17 6.45 -6.21 -15.61
CA ILE A 17 6.55 -7.64 -15.93
C ILE A 17 7.63 -7.90 -16.98
N ASP A 18 7.62 -7.15 -18.06
CA ASP A 18 8.57 -7.29 -19.16
C ASP A 18 10.02 -7.01 -18.71
N LYS A 19 10.19 -6.27 -17.61
CA LYS A 19 11.48 -6.04 -16.93
C LYS A 19 11.80 -7.06 -15.83
N GLY A 20 11.03 -8.15 -15.72
CA GLY A 20 11.29 -9.24 -14.80
C GLY A 20 10.79 -9.05 -13.36
N ALA A 21 9.84 -8.13 -13.13
CA ALA A 21 9.24 -7.99 -11.81
C ALA A 21 8.44 -9.25 -11.43
N PHE A 22 8.73 -9.83 -10.27
CA PHE A 22 7.98 -10.95 -9.71
C PHE A 22 6.88 -10.52 -8.71
N LEU A 23 6.99 -9.31 -8.16
CA LEU A 23 5.99 -8.65 -7.32
C LEU A 23 5.70 -7.25 -7.85
N ILE A 24 4.44 -6.96 -8.10
CA ILE A 24 3.96 -5.64 -8.54
C ILE A 24 3.06 -5.07 -7.46
N SER A 25 3.19 -3.77 -7.19
CA SER A 25 2.33 -3.08 -6.24
C SER A 25 1.71 -1.83 -6.86
N THR A 26 0.40 -1.61 -6.58
CA THR A 26 -0.31 -0.40 -6.95
C THR A 26 -0.53 0.51 -5.72
N PRO A 27 -0.82 1.81 -5.91
CA PRO A 27 -1.10 2.73 -4.81
C PRO A 27 -2.41 2.45 -4.06
N GLU A 28 -2.68 3.25 -3.01
CA GLU A 28 -3.96 3.27 -2.30
C GLU A 28 -5.11 3.72 -3.22
N VAL A 29 -6.30 3.15 -3.02
CA VAL A 29 -7.56 3.46 -3.74
C VAL A 29 -7.39 3.47 -5.27
N THR A 30 -6.76 2.43 -5.80
CA THR A 30 -6.42 2.27 -7.22
C THR A 30 -7.65 2.38 -8.13
N ASN A 31 -8.84 1.96 -7.67
CA ASN A 31 -10.07 2.03 -8.46
C ASN A 31 -10.74 3.40 -8.44
N ILE A 32 -10.76 4.08 -7.29
CA ILE A 32 -11.43 5.38 -7.17
C ILE A 32 -10.92 6.20 -5.99
N ILE A 33 -10.54 7.45 -6.23
CA ILE A 33 -10.30 8.45 -5.18
C ILE A 33 -11.48 9.39 -5.09
N SER A 34 -12.19 9.38 -3.96
CA SER A 34 -13.27 10.31 -3.67
C SER A 34 -13.49 10.47 -2.16
N LEU A 35 -13.90 11.66 -1.74
CA LEU A 35 -14.39 11.95 -0.39
C LEU A 35 -15.93 12.00 -0.35
N ASP A 36 -16.58 11.87 -1.48
CA ASP A 36 -18.04 11.82 -1.59
C ASP A 36 -18.52 10.38 -1.37
N ARG A 37 -19.14 10.15 -0.21
CA ARG A 37 -19.66 8.84 0.19
C ARG A 37 -20.76 8.33 -0.74
N GLN A 38 -21.63 9.21 -1.26
CA GLN A 38 -22.71 8.82 -2.15
C GLN A 38 -22.16 8.39 -3.49
N LYS A 39 -21.22 9.16 -4.05
CA LYS A 39 -20.50 8.80 -5.27
C LYS A 39 -19.81 7.44 -5.12
N LEU A 40 -19.08 7.20 -4.01
CA LEU A 40 -18.43 5.92 -3.76
C LEU A 40 -19.43 4.77 -3.76
N LYS A 41 -20.53 4.89 -3.01
CA LYS A 41 -21.56 3.83 -2.93
C LYS A 41 -22.15 3.44 -4.29
N ARG A 42 -22.29 4.41 -5.21
CA ARG A 42 -22.80 4.17 -6.57
C ARG A 42 -21.75 3.59 -7.51
N SER A 43 -20.46 3.87 -7.27
CA SER A 43 -19.37 3.54 -8.20
C SER A 43 -18.57 2.30 -7.81
N VAL A 44 -18.77 1.74 -6.61
CA VAL A 44 -18.00 0.58 -6.14
C VAL A 44 -18.87 -0.68 -6.04
N PHE A 45 -18.22 -1.82 -6.12
CA PHE A 45 -18.83 -3.12 -6.22
C PHE A 45 -18.68 -3.91 -4.92
N LEU A 46 -19.42 -5.02 -4.81
CA LEU A 46 -19.11 -6.09 -3.85
C LEU A 46 -17.77 -6.72 -4.22
N GLU A 47 -17.05 -7.26 -3.25
CA GLU A 47 -15.72 -7.87 -3.48
C GLU A 47 -15.73 -8.87 -4.65
N LYS A 48 -16.73 -9.76 -4.69
CA LYS A 48 -16.83 -10.80 -5.72
C LYS A 48 -17.10 -10.26 -7.14
N ASP A 49 -17.67 -9.07 -7.24
CA ASP A 49 -18.11 -8.44 -8.50
C ASP A 49 -17.19 -7.27 -8.91
N ASP A 50 -16.12 -6.99 -8.13
CA ASP A 50 -15.25 -5.85 -8.42
C ASP A 50 -14.39 -6.10 -9.66
N PRO A 51 -14.53 -5.30 -10.73
CA PRO A 51 -13.86 -5.52 -12.00
C PRO A 51 -12.34 -5.38 -11.91
N PHE A 52 -11.83 -4.52 -11.00
CA PHE A 52 -10.38 -4.39 -10.75
C PHE A 52 -9.83 -5.67 -10.14
N LEU A 53 -10.48 -6.18 -9.10
CA LEU A 53 -10.03 -7.40 -8.45
C LEU A 53 -10.05 -8.60 -9.40
N ILE A 54 -11.12 -8.75 -10.18
CA ILE A 54 -11.26 -9.79 -11.21
C ILE A 54 -10.14 -9.68 -12.25
N GLU A 55 -9.89 -8.49 -12.76
CA GLU A 55 -8.85 -8.27 -13.78
C GLU A 55 -7.45 -8.54 -13.22
N PHE A 56 -7.15 -8.06 -12.01
CA PHE A 56 -5.83 -8.28 -11.39
C PHE A 56 -5.57 -9.75 -11.05
N THR A 57 -6.59 -10.53 -10.67
CA THR A 57 -6.45 -11.99 -10.47
C THR A 57 -6.16 -12.72 -11.78
N LYS A 58 -6.86 -12.38 -12.87
CA LYS A 58 -6.60 -12.93 -14.21
C LYS A 58 -5.16 -12.65 -14.67
N ILE A 59 -4.67 -11.44 -14.44
CA ILE A 59 -3.34 -11.05 -14.85
C ILE A 59 -2.27 -11.73 -14.02
N ALA A 60 -2.43 -11.78 -12.70
CA ALA A 60 -1.52 -12.49 -11.82
C ALA A 60 -1.32 -13.94 -12.31
N LYS A 61 -2.42 -14.62 -12.66
CA LYS A 61 -2.40 -15.98 -13.24
C LYS A 61 -1.73 -16.03 -14.61
N LYS A 62 -2.18 -15.17 -15.55
CA LYS A 62 -1.69 -15.18 -16.95
C LYS A 62 -0.21 -14.88 -17.06
N LYS A 63 0.32 -14.01 -16.19
CA LYS A 63 1.71 -13.55 -16.21
C LYS A 63 2.59 -14.21 -15.15
N SER A 64 2.03 -15.12 -14.34
CA SER A 64 2.72 -15.82 -13.26
C SER A 64 3.44 -14.88 -12.28
N VAL A 65 2.84 -13.72 -11.97
CA VAL A 65 3.40 -12.69 -11.06
C VAL A 65 2.54 -12.52 -9.83
N TRP A 66 3.16 -12.13 -8.72
CA TRP A 66 2.44 -11.69 -7.54
C TRP A 66 2.01 -10.23 -7.69
N ILE A 67 0.81 -9.91 -7.24
CA ILE A 67 0.29 -8.54 -7.29
C ILE A 67 -0.21 -8.13 -5.91
N LEU A 68 0.38 -7.07 -5.36
CA LEU A 68 -0.22 -6.31 -4.29
C LEU A 68 -1.12 -5.24 -4.93
N LEU A 69 -2.41 -5.49 -4.99
CA LEU A 69 -3.40 -4.46 -5.27
C LEU A 69 -3.48 -3.57 -4.03
N GLY A 70 -2.75 -2.45 -4.07
CA GLY A 70 -2.39 -1.63 -2.91
C GLY A 70 -3.57 -1.27 -2.03
N SER A 71 -4.64 -0.76 -2.63
CA SER A 71 -6.01 -0.93 -2.14
C SER A 71 -7.04 -0.55 -3.19
N ILE A 72 -8.25 -1.03 -2.96
CA ILE A 72 -9.46 -0.60 -3.66
C ILE A 72 -10.56 -0.28 -2.63
N VAL A 73 -11.49 0.58 -3.05
CA VAL A 73 -12.72 0.82 -2.30
C VAL A 73 -13.73 -0.22 -2.72
N ILE A 74 -14.25 -0.98 -1.77
CA ILE A 74 -15.31 -1.97 -1.97
C ILE A 74 -16.47 -1.73 -1.00
N LYS A 75 -17.59 -2.38 -1.24
CA LYS A 75 -18.72 -2.41 -0.29
C LYS A 75 -19.08 -3.84 0.11
N ASP A 76 -19.68 -3.98 1.29
CA ASP A 76 -20.31 -5.23 1.73
C ASP A 76 -21.81 -5.26 1.34
N ASN A 77 -22.47 -6.39 1.63
CA ASN A 77 -23.91 -6.57 1.36
C ASN A 77 -24.79 -5.58 2.15
N LYS A 78 -24.26 -4.92 3.18
CA LYS A 78 -24.95 -3.87 3.96
C LYS A 78 -24.56 -2.45 3.51
N ASN A 79 -23.96 -2.33 2.30
CA ASN A 79 -23.47 -1.06 1.75
C ASN A 79 -22.47 -0.31 2.64
N LYS A 80 -21.72 -1.02 3.50
CA LYS A 80 -20.60 -0.44 4.23
C LYS A 80 -19.37 -0.44 3.35
N LEU A 81 -18.62 0.67 3.34
CA LEU A 81 -17.45 0.85 2.51
C LEU A 81 -16.18 0.49 3.27
N TYR A 82 -15.23 -0.13 2.57
CA TYR A 82 -13.91 -0.53 3.07
C TYR A 82 -12.82 -0.05 2.13
N ASN A 83 -11.70 0.39 2.68
CA ASN A 83 -10.45 0.62 1.97
C ASN A 83 -9.61 -0.64 2.18
N ARG A 84 -9.56 -1.53 1.15
CA ARG A 84 -9.04 -2.89 1.29
C ARG A 84 -7.90 -3.16 0.33
N SER A 85 -6.81 -3.68 0.87
CA SER A 85 -5.65 -4.21 0.14
C SER A 85 -5.79 -5.71 -0.10
N TYR A 86 -5.26 -6.19 -1.23
CA TYR A 86 -5.23 -7.61 -1.60
C TYR A 86 -3.83 -8.01 -2.05
N LEU A 87 -3.31 -9.09 -1.51
CA LEU A 87 -2.18 -9.77 -2.09
C LEU A 87 -2.68 -10.96 -2.93
N ILE A 88 -2.38 -10.93 -4.21
CA ILE A 88 -2.77 -11.95 -5.18
C ILE A 88 -1.51 -12.73 -5.57
N ASN A 89 -1.54 -14.05 -5.46
CA ASN A 89 -0.40 -14.90 -5.81
C ASN A 89 -0.32 -15.16 -7.31
N SER A 90 0.81 -15.75 -7.76
CA SER A 90 1.08 -16.02 -9.19
C SER A 90 0.13 -17.03 -9.84
N LYS A 91 -0.71 -17.72 -9.06
CA LYS A 91 -1.79 -18.59 -9.55
C LYS A 91 -3.11 -17.83 -9.72
N GLY A 92 -3.16 -16.53 -9.40
CA GLY A 92 -4.35 -15.69 -9.45
C GLY A 92 -5.28 -15.82 -8.24
N ASN A 93 -4.84 -16.49 -7.17
CA ASN A 93 -5.64 -16.61 -5.96
C ASN A 93 -5.35 -15.45 -4.99
N ILE A 94 -6.38 -14.99 -4.28
CA ILE A 94 -6.23 -14.03 -3.20
C ILE A 94 -5.53 -14.73 -2.04
N GLN A 95 -4.26 -14.39 -1.81
CA GLN A 95 -3.44 -14.95 -0.74
C GLN A 95 -3.85 -14.40 0.63
N CYS A 96 -4.11 -13.10 0.72
CA CYS A 96 -4.67 -12.43 1.88
C CYS A 96 -5.31 -11.10 1.52
N LYS A 97 -6.07 -10.54 2.47
CA LYS A 97 -6.68 -9.22 2.40
C LYS A 97 -6.51 -8.46 3.70
N TYR A 98 -6.39 -7.14 3.61
CA TYR A 98 -6.21 -6.24 4.73
C TYR A 98 -7.14 -5.04 4.60
N ASP A 99 -7.96 -4.78 5.63
CA ASP A 99 -8.74 -3.55 5.74
C ASP A 99 -7.94 -2.51 6.52
N LYS A 100 -7.83 -1.30 5.98
CA LYS A 100 -7.17 -0.18 6.66
C LYS A 100 -7.66 -0.04 8.09
N ILE A 101 -6.73 -0.03 9.05
CA ILE A 101 -7.06 0.05 10.48
C ILE A 101 -7.25 1.50 10.90
N HIS A 102 -6.30 2.38 10.57
CA HIS A 102 -6.29 3.75 11.05
C HIS A 102 -6.88 4.69 10.00
N MET A 103 -7.99 5.33 10.38
CA MET A 103 -8.69 6.26 9.50
C MET A 103 -8.06 7.65 9.53
N PHE A 104 -7.94 8.28 8.37
CA PHE A 104 -7.37 9.62 8.23
C PHE A 104 -8.36 10.70 8.70
N ASP A 105 -8.51 10.80 10.02
CA ASP A 105 -9.34 11.82 10.68
C ASP A 105 -8.43 12.92 11.22
N VAL A 106 -8.22 13.98 10.44
CA VAL A 106 -7.25 15.04 10.77
C VAL A 106 -7.76 16.42 10.42
N LYS A 107 -7.28 17.41 11.17
CA LYS A 107 -7.42 18.83 10.88
C LYS A 107 -6.01 19.40 10.69
N ILE A 108 -5.61 19.59 9.42
CA ILE A 108 -4.27 20.10 9.07
C ILE A 108 -4.24 21.62 9.19
N SER A 109 -5.33 22.28 8.75
CA SER A 109 -5.50 23.74 8.86
C SER A 109 -6.99 24.12 8.93
N LYS A 110 -7.29 25.43 9.02
CA LYS A 110 -8.69 25.91 8.92
C LYS A 110 -9.35 25.54 7.58
N LYS A 111 -8.57 25.36 6.51
CA LYS A 111 -9.04 25.08 5.15
C LYS A 111 -8.87 23.61 4.72
N GLU A 112 -8.10 22.80 5.49
CA GLU A 112 -7.78 21.41 5.14
C GLU A 112 -8.07 20.48 6.30
N SER A 113 -9.17 19.72 6.21
CA SER A 113 -9.54 18.68 7.17
C SER A 113 -10.15 17.48 6.47
N TYR A 114 -9.98 16.32 7.09
CA TYR A 114 -10.45 15.03 6.59
C TYR A 114 -11.13 14.24 7.69
N LYS A 115 -12.15 13.44 7.32
CA LYS A 115 -12.91 12.60 8.24
C LYS A 115 -13.20 11.26 7.56
N GLU A 116 -12.15 10.46 7.38
CA GLU A 116 -12.22 9.17 6.64
C GLU A 116 -13.15 8.16 7.33
N SER A 117 -13.22 8.20 8.68
CA SER A 117 -14.10 7.34 9.47
C SER A 117 -15.60 7.53 9.19
N LYS A 118 -16.01 8.68 8.65
CA LYS A 118 -17.39 8.91 8.20
C LYS A 118 -17.73 8.14 6.92
N ILE A 119 -16.71 7.70 6.18
CA ILE A 119 -16.85 7.05 4.87
C ILE A 119 -16.62 5.55 5.01
N PHE A 120 -15.49 5.14 5.59
CA PHE A 120 -15.04 3.76 5.64
C PHE A 120 -15.18 3.14 7.03
N LYS A 121 -15.38 1.83 7.04
CA LYS A 121 -15.26 1.00 8.23
C LYS A 121 -13.80 0.61 8.44
N PRO A 122 -13.24 0.79 9.66
CA PRO A 122 -11.88 0.36 9.96
C PRO A 122 -11.77 -1.15 10.04
N GLY A 123 -10.61 -1.67 9.63
CA GLY A 123 -10.16 -3.01 9.93
C GLY A 123 -9.79 -3.18 11.41
N LYS A 124 -9.55 -4.43 11.81
CA LYS A 124 -9.21 -4.78 13.20
C LYS A 124 -8.04 -5.75 13.30
N LYS A 125 -7.56 -6.29 12.16
CA LYS A 125 -6.58 -7.37 12.15
C LYS A 125 -5.27 -6.91 11.52
N VAL A 126 -4.17 -7.17 12.21
CA VAL A 126 -2.84 -7.11 11.62
C VAL A 126 -2.69 -8.30 10.66
N VAL A 127 -2.20 -8.05 9.46
CA VAL A 127 -2.05 -9.07 8.42
C VAL A 127 -0.59 -9.22 8.04
N VAL A 128 -0.08 -10.45 8.21
CA VAL A 128 1.21 -10.90 7.71
C VAL A 128 0.99 -12.26 7.05
N THR A 129 1.54 -12.47 5.87
CA THR A 129 1.34 -13.70 5.10
C THR A 129 2.63 -14.22 4.49
N ASN A 130 2.68 -15.52 4.19
CA ASN A 130 3.82 -16.14 3.53
C ASN A 130 3.83 -15.85 2.03
N THR A 131 5.03 -15.66 1.50
CA THR A 131 5.33 -15.59 0.07
C THR A 131 6.57 -16.45 -0.22
N PRO A 132 6.90 -16.75 -1.48
CA PRO A 132 8.09 -17.55 -1.81
C PRO A 132 9.42 -16.94 -1.31
N TRP A 133 9.48 -15.65 -1.13
CA TRP A 133 10.68 -14.91 -0.67
C TRP A 133 10.65 -14.49 0.80
N GLY A 134 9.64 -14.93 1.56
CA GLY A 134 9.48 -14.61 2.98
C GLY A 134 8.13 -13.99 3.31
N LYS A 135 7.96 -13.55 4.55
CA LYS A 135 6.69 -12.97 5.00
C LYS A 135 6.57 -11.49 4.63
N ILE A 136 5.37 -11.09 4.23
CA ILE A 136 5.01 -9.71 3.88
C ILE A 136 3.92 -9.19 4.83
N GLY A 137 4.09 -7.97 5.34
CA GLY A 137 3.12 -7.26 6.17
C GLY A 137 2.36 -6.21 5.34
N LEU A 138 1.03 -6.15 5.52
CA LEU A 138 0.16 -5.23 4.79
C LEU A 138 -0.26 -4.07 5.67
N SER A 139 -0.21 -2.86 5.12
CA SER A 139 -0.76 -1.64 5.71
C SER A 139 -1.28 -0.71 4.60
N ILE A 140 -1.96 0.38 4.95
CA ILE A 140 -2.46 1.36 3.99
C ILE A 140 -2.27 2.78 4.55
N CYS A 141 -1.47 3.60 3.88
CA CYS A 141 -1.38 5.05 3.98
C CYS A 141 -1.25 5.60 5.41
N TYR A 142 -2.35 6.03 6.03
CA TYR A 142 -2.35 6.63 7.37
C TYR A 142 -1.84 5.69 8.46
N ASP A 143 -1.92 4.38 8.24
CA ASP A 143 -1.30 3.35 9.10
C ASP A 143 0.20 3.64 9.33
N LEU A 144 0.89 4.29 8.36
CA LEU A 144 2.29 4.69 8.44
C LEU A 144 2.63 5.47 9.72
N ARG A 145 1.68 6.14 10.33
CA ARG A 145 1.90 6.94 11.55
C ARG A 145 1.88 6.13 12.84
N PHE A 146 1.55 4.84 12.77
CA PHE A 146 1.35 3.97 13.94
C PHE A 146 2.45 2.90 13.97
N PRO A 147 3.58 3.16 14.66
CA PRO A 147 4.73 2.26 14.69
C PRO A 147 4.41 0.87 15.26
N GLU A 148 3.43 0.77 16.14
CA GLU A 148 3.01 -0.46 16.80
C GLU A 148 2.53 -1.50 15.78
N LEU A 149 1.82 -1.07 14.72
CA LEU A 149 1.38 -1.95 13.64
C LEU A 149 2.57 -2.64 12.98
N TYR A 150 3.59 -1.87 12.63
CA TYR A 150 4.79 -2.36 11.92
C TYR A 150 5.65 -3.23 12.83
N ARG A 151 5.81 -2.83 14.09
CA ARG A 151 6.50 -3.64 15.10
C ARG A 151 5.82 -5.00 15.23
N LYS A 152 4.50 -5.03 15.34
CA LYS A 152 3.74 -6.28 15.41
C LYS A 152 3.90 -7.13 14.15
N GLN A 153 3.87 -6.54 12.95
CA GLN A 153 4.11 -7.27 11.70
C GLN A 153 5.50 -7.92 11.67
N VAL A 154 6.54 -7.21 12.10
CA VAL A 154 7.91 -7.73 12.10
C VAL A 154 8.10 -8.80 13.17
N MET A 155 7.48 -8.67 14.33
CA MET A 155 7.44 -9.73 15.34
C MET A 155 6.73 -10.99 14.82
N MET A 156 5.76 -10.87 13.91
CA MET A 156 5.14 -11.99 13.19
C MET A 156 6.02 -12.53 12.05
N GLY A 157 7.20 -11.91 11.81
CA GLY A 157 8.21 -12.34 10.85
C GLY A 157 8.19 -11.63 9.51
N ALA A 158 7.49 -10.51 9.36
CA ALA A 158 7.51 -9.74 8.10
C ALA A 158 8.94 -9.27 7.77
N LYS A 159 9.37 -9.50 6.53
CA LYS A 159 10.64 -9.04 5.95
C LYS A 159 10.44 -7.88 4.98
N LEU A 160 9.26 -7.81 4.38
CA LEU A 160 8.80 -6.76 3.49
C LEU A 160 7.51 -6.17 4.07
N ILE A 161 7.45 -4.85 4.14
CA ILE A 161 6.30 -4.07 4.60
C ILE A 161 5.75 -3.28 3.41
N THR A 162 4.44 -3.24 3.26
CA THR A 162 3.80 -2.51 2.16
C THR A 162 2.98 -1.34 2.70
N ILE A 163 3.11 -0.18 2.05
CA ILE A 163 2.49 1.09 2.47
C ILE A 163 1.90 1.81 1.24
N PRO A 164 0.96 1.21 0.52
CA PRO A 164 0.27 1.91 -0.57
C PRO A 164 -0.43 3.15 -0.04
N SER A 165 -0.29 4.28 -0.72
CA SER A 165 -0.65 5.57 -0.14
C SER A 165 -1.26 6.56 -1.15
N ALA A 166 -2.06 7.48 -0.59
CA ALA A 166 -2.55 8.69 -1.24
C ALA A 166 -2.36 9.90 -0.30
N PHE A 167 -1.12 10.14 0.13
CA PHE A 167 -0.77 11.25 1.02
C PHE A 167 -1.12 12.60 0.40
N THR A 168 -1.65 13.53 1.20
CA THR A 168 -1.83 14.91 0.75
C THR A 168 -0.49 15.58 0.52
N THR A 169 -0.41 16.56 -0.37
CA THR A 169 0.83 17.29 -0.63
C THR A 169 1.39 17.94 0.63
N THR A 170 0.54 18.51 1.49
CA THR A 170 0.93 19.18 2.73
C THR A 170 1.65 18.22 3.67
N THR A 171 1.01 17.09 4.02
CA THR A 171 1.61 16.12 4.93
C THR A 171 2.71 15.29 4.26
N GLY A 172 2.64 15.10 2.95
CA GLY A 172 3.64 14.37 2.18
C GLY A 172 4.99 15.07 2.20
N LYS A 173 5.03 16.37 1.90
CA LYS A 173 6.26 17.19 1.95
C LYS A 173 6.95 17.13 3.31
N ALA A 174 6.18 17.19 4.39
CA ALA A 174 6.73 17.26 5.74
C ALA A 174 7.13 15.89 6.31
N HIS A 175 6.40 14.81 5.98
CA HIS A 175 6.49 13.58 6.76
C HIS A 175 6.82 12.32 5.94
N TRP A 176 6.48 12.26 4.64
CA TRP A 176 6.46 11.02 3.88
C TRP A 176 7.79 10.26 3.90
N HIS A 177 8.85 10.90 3.44
CA HIS A 177 10.17 10.27 3.37
C HIS A 177 10.68 9.83 4.74
N ASN A 178 10.58 10.73 5.74
CA ASN A 178 11.04 10.45 7.09
C ASN A 178 10.31 9.24 7.67
N LEU A 179 8.98 9.20 7.59
CA LEU A 179 8.20 8.09 8.14
C LEU A 179 8.48 6.78 7.43
N VAL A 180 8.52 6.76 6.08
CA VAL A 180 8.77 5.54 5.31
C VAL A 180 10.16 4.97 5.63
N LYS A 181 11.19 5.82 5.67
CA LYS A 181 12.56 5.44 6.06
C LYS A 181 12.60 4.93 7.51
N THR A 182 11.96 5.63 8.42
CA THR A 182 11.90 5.20 9.84
C THR A 182 11.27 3.81 9.96
N ARG A 183 10.17 3.51 9.26
CA ARG A 183 9.57 2.16 9.29
C ARG A 183 10.51 1.09 8.77
N ALA A 184 11.34 1.40 7.77
CA ALA A 184 12.35 0.47 7.29
C ALA A 184 13.44 0.22 8.34
N ILE A 185 14.03 1.30 8.88
CA ILE A 185 15.18 1.27 9.82
C ILE A 185 14.80 0.58 11.13
N GLU A 186 13.75 1.06 11.81
CA GLU A 186 13.38 0.58 13.15
C GLU A 186 12.94 -0.88 13.18
N ASN A 187 12.52 -1.41 12.02
CA ASN A 187 12.04 -2.78 11.86
C ASN A 187 13.01 -3.67 11.07
N GLY A 188 14.12 -3.13 10.57
CA GLY A 188 15.06 -3.87 9.74
C GLY A 188 14.37 -4.57 8.57
N SER A 189 13.51 -3.85 7.84
CA SER A 189 12.64 -4.42 6.81
C SER A 189 12.71 -3.61 5.52
N TYR A 190 12.56 -4.27 4.38
CA TYR A 190 12.26 -3.56 3.14
C TYR A 190 10.88 -2.90 3.24
N VAL A 191 10.74 -1.72 2.64
CA VAL A 191 9.46 -1.02 2.52
C VAL A 191 9.13 -0.77 1.06
N LEU A 192 7.94 -1.20 0.64
CA LEU A 192 7.36 -0.95 -0.68
C LEU A 192 6.19 0.03 -0.51
N ALA A 193 6.39 1.28 -0.91
CA ALA A 193 5.47 2.39 -0.68
C ALA A 193 5.00 3.07 -1.98
N PRO A 194 4.15 2.39 -2.79
CA PRO A 194 3.59 2.98 -3.99
C PRO A 194 2.61 4.10 -3.61
N ALA A 195 2.72 5.25 -4.27
CA ALA A 195 1.97 6.44 -3.91
C ALA A 195 1.25 7.10 -5.10
N GLN A 196 0.01 7.50 -4.87
CA GLN A 196 -0.77 8.30 -5.81
C GLN A 196 -0.15 9.69 -6.02
N TYR A 197 -0.12 10.16 -7.27
CA TYR A 197 0.35 11.48 -7.62
C TYR A 197 -0.71 12.27 -8.38
N GLY A 198 -0.79 13.57 -8.09
CA GLY A 198 -1.49 14.55 -8.90
C GLY A 198 -2.81 15.06 -8.30
N LYS A 199 -3.55 15.80 -9.14
CA LYS A 199 -4.82 16.41 -8.76
C LYS A 199 -5.95 15.37 -8.86
N ASN A 200 -6.51 14.99 -7.72
CA ASN A 200 -7.57 13.98 -7.64
C ASN A 200 -8.97 14.62 -7.54
N SER A 201 -9.04 15.88 -7.12
CA SER A 201 -10.24 16.72 -7.11
C SER A 201 -9.83 18.20 -7.06
N LEU A 202 -10.81 19.11 -7.14
CA LEU A 202 -10.55 20.56 -7.01
C LEU A 202 -9.83 20.93 -5.70
N LYS A 203 -10.05 20.13 -4.63
CA LYS A 203 -9.55 20.41 -3.27
C LYS A 203 -8.47 19.43 -2.78
N ARG A 204 -8.10 18.39 -3.57
CA ARG A 204 -7.14 17.38 -3.12
C ARG A 204 -6.08 17.10 -4.15
N HIS A 205 -4.83 17.32 -3.74
CA HIS A 205 -3.63 16.92 -4.46
C HIS A 205 -2.89 15.86 -3.66
N THR A 206 -2.43 14.81 -4.34
CA THR A 206 -1.59 13.76 -3.75
C THR A 206 -0.12 14.01 -4.07
N TYR A 207 0.73 13.69 -3.10
CA TYR A 207 2.14 14.05 -3.07
C TYR A 207 2.98 13.25 -4.07
N GLY A 208 2.62 11.99 -4.33
CA GLY A 208 3.45 11.08 -5.13
C GLY A 208 4.60 10.53 -4.31
N HIS A 209 5.80 10.55 -4.89
CA HIS A 209 7.01 10.03 -4.27
C HIS A 209 6.86 8.54 -3.90
N SER A 210 6.48 7.70 -4.88
CA SER A 210 6.56 6.24 -4.69
C SER A 210 7.99 5.85 -4.32
N LEU A 211 8.16 5.04 -3.27
CA LEU A 211 9.46 4.67 -2.71
C LEU A 211 9.62 3.16 -2.58
N ILE A 212 10.85 2.68 -2.81
CA ILE A 212 11.33 1.39 -2.33
C ILE A 212 12.52 1.67 -1.43
N VAL A 213 12.46 1.20 -0.17
CA VAL A 213 13.45 1.53 0.85
C VAL A 213 14.06 0.25 1.42
N SER A 214 15.41 0.22 1.58
CA SER A 214 16.15 -0.89 2.17
C SER A 214 15.97 -0.96 3.70
N PRO A 215 16.29 -2.10 4.33
CA PRO A 215 16.29 -2.23 5.79
C PRO A 215 17.23 -1.23 6.50
N TRP A 216 18.23 -0.71 5.79
CA TRP A 216 19.17 0.31 6.28
C TRP A 216 18.64 1.75 6.16
N GLY A 217 17.48 1.93 5.49
CA GLY A 217 16.85 3.24 5.26
C GLY A 217 17.31 3.95 3.98
N GLU A 218 18.03 3.25 3.11
CA GLU A 218 18.40 3.77 1.79
C GLU A 218 17.21 3.73 0.83
N ILE A 219 17.03 4.80 0.07
CA ILE A 219 16.03 4.84 -1.00
C ILE A 219 16.61 4.12 -2.22
N LEU A 220 16.18 2.87 -2.45
CA LEU A 220 16.62 2.07 -3.59
C LEU A 220 16.03 2.55 -4.91
N ALA A 221 14.81 3.07 -4.87
CA ALA A 221 14.15 3.66 -6.02
C ALA A 221 13.08 4.68 -5.59
N GLU A 222 12.96 5.76 -6.35
CA GLU A 222 11.97 6.80 -6.14
C GLU A 222 11.36 7.28 -7.46
N LYS A 223 10.03 7.52 -7.45
CA LYS A 223 9.36 8.30 -8.48
C LYS A 223 8.64 9.48 -7.85
N LYS A 224 9.23 10.67 -8.01
CA LYS A 224 8.74 11.92 -7.39
C LYS A 224 7.36 12.32 -7.91
N ALA A 225 7.16 12.28 -9.22
CA ALA A 225 5.97 12.83 -9.87
C ALA A 225 5.62 12.05 -11.15
N GLY A 226 4.39 12.25 -11.62
CA GLY A 226 3.91 11.69 -12.89
C GLY A 226 3.62 10.19 -12.84
N LYS A 227 3.26 9.67 -14.01
CA LYS A 227 2.95 8.25 -14.25
C LYS A 227 4.23 7.46 -14.46
N GLY A 228 4.24 6.16 -14.11
CA GLY A 228 5.32 5.25 -14.41
C GLY A 228 5.61 4.28 -13.28
N ILE A 229 6.68 3.52 -13.44
CA ILE A 229 7.11 2.48 -12.52
C ILE A 229 8.46 2.82 -11.89
N ILE A 230 8.70 2.28 -10.71
CA ILE A 230 10.02 2.12 -10.09
C ILE A 230 10.25 0.65 -9.81
N MET A 231 11.51 0.25 -9.83
CA MET A 231 11.92 -1.13 -9.57
C MET A 231 13.20 -1.15 -8.75
N ALA A 232 13.34 -2.16 -7.91
CA ALA A 232 14.57 -2.46 -7.18
C ALA A 232 14.69 -3.95 -6.95
N SER A 233 15.91 -4.45 -6.86
CA SER A 233 16.22 -5.79 -6.36
C SER A 233 16.27 -5.78 -4.85
N LEU A 234 15.72 -6.81 -4.20
CA LEU A 234 15.70 -6.96 -2.76
C LEU A 234 16.62 -8.11 -2.36
N ASP A 235 17.70 -7.81 -1.65
CA ASP A 235 18.62 -8.83 -1.12
C ASP A 235 18.21 -9.25 0.30
N PHE A 236 17.59 -10.42 0.41
CA PHE A 236 17.17 -10.94 1.71
C PHE A 236 18.34 -11.51 2.54
N LYS A 237 19.52 -11.77 1.95
CA LYS A 237 20.73 -12.11 2.72
C LYS A 237 21.25 -10.89 3.46
N GLU A 238 21.28 -9.73 2.79
CA GLU A 238 21.61 -8.45 3.41
C GLU A 238 20.64 -8.10 4.53
N LEU A 239 19.34 -8.26 4.32
CA LEU A 239 18.33 -8.07 5.38
C LEU A 239 18.63 -8.92 6.62
N HIS A 240 19.01 -10.19 6.43
CA HIS A 240 19.37 -11.07 7.55
C HIS A 240 20.60 -10.59 8.29
N LYS A 241 21.62 -10.13 7.56
CA LYS A 241 22.86 -9.55 8.14
C LYS A 241 22.55 -8.30 8.97
N ILE A 242 21.75 -7.38 8.41
CA ILE A 242 21.32 -6.15 9.12
C ILE A 242 20.58 -6.51 10.41
N ARG A 243 19.63 -7.44 10.36
CA ARG A 243 18.86 -7.87 11.53
C ARG A 243 19.70 -8.60 12.58
N ALA A 244 20.74 -9.32 12.18
CA ALA A 244 21.68 -9.96 13.10
C ALA A 244 22.54 -8.92 13.83
N ASN A 245 23.03 -7.93 13.10
CA ASN A 245 23.91 -6.89 13.63
C ASN A 245 23.17 -5.81 14.45
N MET A 246 21.90 -5.53 14.11
CA MET A 246 21.06 -4.53 14.78
C MET A 246 19.67 -5.10 15.11
N PRO A 247 19.56 -5.93 16.16
CA PRO A 247 18.31 -6.63 16.50
C PRO A 247 17.30 -5.74 17.27
N SER A 248 17.29 -4.44 17.07
CA SER A 248 16.47 -3.45 17.79
C SER A 248 14.97 -3.77 17.84
N PHE A 249 14.45 -4.46 16.83
CA PHE A 249 13.04 -4.89 16.77
C PHE A 249 12.72 -6.09 17.70
N ARG A 250 13.74 -6.83 18.18
CA ARG A 250 13.57 -7.99 19.10
C ARG A 250 13.73 -7.59 20.56
N THR A 251 14.43 -6.50 20.84
CA THR A 251 14.73 -6.05 22.20
C THR A 251 13.57 -5.19 22.71
N GLN A 252 12.49 -5.82 23.15
CA GLN A 252 11.37 -5.15 23.79
C GLN A 252 11.49 -5.32 25.31
N ILE A 253 11.92 -4.26 26.00
CA ILE A 253 12.03 -4.22 27.48
C ILE A 253 10.74 -3.69 28.11
N LEU A 254 10.05 -2.79 27.42
CA LEU A 254 8.77 -2.25 27.87
C LEU A 254 7.62 -3.15 27.43
N LYS A 255 6.80 -3.57 28.40
CA LYS A 255 5.57 -4.35 28.18
C LYS A 255 4.38 -3.44 27.91
#